data_83a8688b356ed7444c5cfcca38d8b281
#
_entry.id   83a8688b356ed7444c5cfcca38d8b281
#
_cell.length_a   1.000
_cell.length_b   1.000
_cell.length_c   1.000
_cell.angle_alpha   90.00
_cell.angle_beta   90.00
_cell.angle_gamma   90.00
#
_symmetry.space_group_name_H-M   'P 1'
#
loop_
_entity.id
_entity.type
_entity.pdbx_description
1 polymer ?
#
loop_
_entity_poly.entity_id
_entity_poly.type
_entity_poly.pdbx_seq_one_letter_code
_entity_poly.pdbx_strand_id
1 'polypeptide(L)'
;MKIKLLLSSVLSLMILLAVGCAGVRTENTAKYEVFPFRNPSYQDQEFSDVGMRFTNAFAAACAQHSLDVTIVMNHQFESSKDTNVQDALVYAMNTGADYIIYGAVTKWVNKPTMLTSEQDFAGLSIFVRSVESGEVVFSSEIQAHGIRYSSHGSGISQFGLDYAGARVNLVQSLSMEMAEKFLGM
;
A
#
# COMPACT_ATOMS: atom_id res chain seq x y z
N MET A 1 -59.18 15.24 -27.16
CA MET A 1 -58.26 16.12 -26.43
C MET A 1 -57.66 15.51 -25.14
N LYS A 2 -58.31 14.56 -24.44
CA LYS A 2 -57.86 13.97 -23.19
C LYS A 2 -56.68 13.01 -23.31
N ILE A 3 -56.49 12.32 -24.41
CA ILE A 3 -55.42 11.32 -24.61
C ILE A 3 -54.05 11.99 -24.82
N LYS A 4 -53.95 13.13 -25.44
CA LYS A 4 -52.69 13.87 -25.65
C LYS A 4 -52.10 14.41 -24.33
N LEU A 5 -52.96 14.77 -23.40
CA LEU A 5 -52.52 15.25 -22.06
C LEU A 5 -51.98 14.13 -21.20
N LEU A 6 -52.53 12.91 -21.30
CA LEU A 6 -52.04 11.75 -20.56
C LEU A 6 -50.67 11.28 -21.06
N LEU A 7 -50.42 11.28 -22.38
CA LEU A 7 -49.14 10.90 -22.95
C LEU A 7 -48.01 11.87 -22.55
N SER A 8 -48.33 13.20 -22.46
CA SER A 8 -47.35 14.21 -22.08
C SER A 8 -46.95 14.08 -20.61
N SER A 9 -47.87 13.74 -19.70
CA SER A 9 -47.56 13.57 -18.29
C SER A 9 -46.73 12.30 -17.98
N VAL A 10 -46.99 11.20 -18.71
CA VAL A 10 -46.23 9.95 -18.59
C VAL A 10 -44.79 10.13 -19.09
N LEU A 11 -44.61 10.84 -20.20
CA LEU A 11 -43.30 11.13 -20.74
C LEU A 11 -42.45 12.02 -19.85
N SER A 12 -43.08 13.05 -19.22
CA SER A 12 -42.37 13.88 -18.21
C SER A 12 -41.96 13.10 -16.98
N LEU A 13 -42.78 12.14 -16.53
CA LEU A 13 -42.47 11.32 -15.36
C LEU A 13 -41.34 10.34 -15.65
N MET A 14 -41.27 9.78 -16.86
CA MET A 14 -40.15 8.91 -17.27
C MET A 14 -38.82 9.67 -17.37
N ILE A 15 -38.83 10.90 -17.83
CA ILE A 15 -37.61 11.72 -17.90
C ILE A 15 -37.11 12.09 -16.49
N LEU A 16 -38.00 12.37 -15.56
CA LEU A 16 -37.64 12.63 -14.15
C LEU A 16 -37.05 11.39 -13.44
N LEU A 17 -37.54 10.19 -13.76
CA LEU A 17 -36.99 8.95 -13.21
C LEU A 17 -35.62 8.59 -13.82
N ALA A 18 -35.36 8.95 -15.08
CA ALA A 18 -34.07 8.70 -15.74
C ALA A 18 -32.96 9.63 -15.21
N VAL A 19 -33.28 10.84 -14.80
CA VAL A 19 -32.30 11.79 -14.23
C VAL A 19 -31.98 11.49 -12.76
N GLY A 20 -32.89 10.79 -12.06
CA GLY A 20 -32.70 10.45 -10.64
C GLY A 20 -31.70 9.32 -10.37
N CYS A 21 -31.27 8.55 -11.40
CA CYS A 21 -30.33 7.44 -11.24
C CYS A 21 -28.87 7.77 -11.62
N ALA A 22 -28.61 8.95 -12.14
CA ALA A 22 -27.25 9.45 -12.27
C ALA A 22 -26.83 10.07 -10.90
N GLY A 23 -26.74 9.22 -9.90
CA GLY A 23 -25.93 9.53 -8.72
C GLY A 23 -24.52 9.78 -9.22
N VAL A 24 -24.16 11.04 -9.36
CA VAL A 24 -22.77 11.46 -9.50
C VAL A 24 -22.11 10.99 -8.23
N ARG A 25 -21.55 9.78 -8.25
CA ARG A 25 -20.46 9.43 -7.36
C ARG A 25 -19.34 10.41 -7.76
N THR A 26 -19.29 11.55 -7.10
CA THR A 26 -18.03 12.25 -6.96
C THR A 26 -17.17 11.31 -6.13
N GLU A 27 -16.53 10.36 -6.79
CA GLU A 27 -15.37 9.70 -6.21
C GLU A 27 -14.39 10.83 -5.96
N ASN A 28 -14.38 11.32 -4.75
CA ASN A 28 -13.34 12.19 -4.26
C ASN A 28 -12.13 11.26 -4.10
N THR A 29 -11.50 10.94 -5.22
CA THR A 29 -10.33 10.07 -5.27
C THR A 29 -9.16 10.90 -4.80
N ALA A 30 -8.97 10.93 -3.49
CA ALA A 30 -7.78 11.51 -2.91
C ALA A 30 -6.56 10.84 -3.52
N LYS A 31 -5.57 11.66 -3.93
CA LYS A 31 -4.33 11.20 -4.55
C LYS A 31 -3.27 11.00 -3.49
N TYR A 32 -2.68 9.82 -3.50
CA TYR A 32 -1.63 9.44 -2.57
C TYR A 32 -0.31 9.23 -3.30
N GLU A 33 0.74 9.84 -2.81
CA GLU A 33 2.12 9.57 -3.25
C GLU A 33 2.85 8.75 -2.21
N VAL A 34 3.33 7.58 -2.62
CA VAL A 34 4.11 6.68 -1.78
C VAL A 34 5.59 6.88 -2.09
N PHE A 35 6.31 7.34 -1.09
CA PHE A 35 7.77 7.47 -1.13
C PHE A 35 8.44 6.15 -0.80
N PRO A 36 9.63 5.87 -1.35
CA PRO A 36 10.37 4.65 -1.05
C PRO A 36 10.53 4.44 0.46
N PHE A 37 10.07 3.30 0.97
CA PHE A 37 10.27 2.97 2.38
C PHE A 37 11.76 2.72 2.63
N ARG A 38 12.23 3.19 3.78
CA ARG A 38 13.61 2.98 4.17
C ARG A 38 13.92 1.49 4.34
N ASN A 39 15.09 1.10 3.85
CA ASN A 39 15.63 -0.24 4.06
C ASN A 39 15.91 -0.50 5.54
N PRO A 40 15.78 -1.75 6.00
CA PRO A 40 16.21 -2.11 7.33
C PRO A 40 17.74 -2.07 7.42
N SER A 41 18.25 -1.58 8.54
CA SER A 41 19.67 -1.66 8.87
C SER A 41 19.85 -2.58 10.06
N TYR A 42 20.80 -3.49 9.98
CA TYR A 42 21.19 -4.35 11.08
C TYR A 42 22.71 -4.53 11.10
N GLN A 43 23.36 -4.19 12.19
CA GLN A 43 24.81 -4.27 12.36
C GLN A 43 25.60 -3.66 11.18
N ASP A 44 25.24 -2.45 10.78
CA ASP A 44 25.82 -1.69 9.66
C ASP A 44 25.68 -2.37 8.27
N GLN A 45 24.92 -3.45 8.16
CA GLN A 45 24.50 -4.01 6.88
C GLN A 45 23.17 -3.40 6.45
N GLU A 46 23.23 -2.69 5.33
CA GLU A 46 22.03 -2.24 4.63
C GLU A 46 21.54 -3.35 3.69
N PHE A 47 20.27 -3.71 3.84
CA PHE A 47 19.62 -4.66 2.91
C PHE A 47 19.03 -3.87 1.76
N SER A 48 19.82 -3.69 0.69
CA SER A 48 19.34 -3.04 -0.54
C SER A 48 18.06 -3.72 -1.04
N ASP A 49 17.14 -2.93 -1.58
CA ASP A 49 15.87 -3.32 -2.21
C ASP A 49 14.71 -3.74 -1.30
N VAL A 50 14.93 -4.02 -0.02
CA VAL A 50 13.85 -4.48 0.86
C VAL A 50 12.79 -3.40 1.03
N GLY A 51 13.19 -2.16 1.26
CA GLY A 51 12.28 -1.01 1.38
C GLY A 51 11.42 -0.84 0.13
N MET A 52 12.05 -0.88 -1.06
CA MET A 52 11.32 -0.76 -2.33
C MET A 52 10.36 -1.93 -2.57
N ARG A 53 10.73 -3.14 -2.16
CA ARG A 53 9.82 -4.30 -2.27
C ARG A 53 8.56 -4.10 -1.42
N PHE A 54 8.69 -3.59 -0.19
CA PHE A 54 7.56 -3.24 0.65
C PHE A 54 6.77 -2.06 0.08
N THR A 55 7.43 -1.04 -0.47
CA THR A 55 6.77 0.09 -1.14
C THR A 55 5.87 -0.40 -2.27
N ASN A 56 6.40 -1.25 -3.15
CA ASN A 56 5.65 -1.80 -4.28
C ASN A 56 4.47 -2.67 -3.83
N ALA A 57 4.69 -3.54 -2.84
CA ALA A 57 3.65 -4.41 -2.32
C ALA A 57 2.53 -3.64 -1.62
N PHE A 58 2.88 -2.62 -0.83
CA PHE A 58 1.92 -1.75 -0.17
C PHE A 58 1.10 -0.93 -1.16
N ALA A 59 1.73 -0.29 -2.15
CA ALA A 59 1.03 0.44 -3.18
C ALA A 59 0.09 -0.47 -3.99
N ALA A 60 0.53 -1.69 -4.31
CA ALA A 60 -0.32 -2.67 -4.98
C ALA A 60 -1.52 -3.09 -4.12
N ALA A 61 -1.34 -3.26 -2.80
CA ALA A 61 -2.43 -3.54 -1.88
C ALA A 61 -3.43 -2.39 -1.82
N CYS A 62 -2.98 -1.15 -1.70
CA CYS A 62 -3.84 0.04 -1.72
C CYS A 62 -4.62 0.16 -3.05
N ALA A 63 -3.96 -0.11 -4.18
CA ALA A 63 -4.61 -0.08 -5.50
C ALA A 63 -5.71 -1.15 -5.65
N GLN A 64 -5.57 -2.34 -5.01
CA GLN A 64 -6.63 -3.35 -4.97
C GLN A 64 -7.90 -2.84 -4.28
N HIS A 65 -7.76 -1.88 -3.38
CA HIS A 65 -8.88 -1.21 -2.69
C HIS A 65 -9.30 0.11 -3.38
N SER A 66 -8.93 0.29 -4.64
CA SER A 66 -9.32 1.45 -5.46
C SER A 66 -8.80 2.81 -4.97
N LEU A 67 -7.70 2.83 -4.23
CA LEU A 67 -7.01 4.07 -3.92
C LEU A 67 -6.17 4.54 -5.12
N ASP A 68 -6.17 5.83 -5.39
CA ASP A 68 -5.30 6.46 -6.39
C ASP A 68 -3.90 6.67 -5.78
N VAL A 69 -3.05 5.67 -5.98
CA VAL A 69 -1.71 5.59 -5.39
C VAL A 69 -0.63 5.62 -6.46
N THR A 70 0.30 6.55 -6.34
CA THR A 70 1.47 6.68 -7.22
C THR A 70 2.76 6.51 -6.42
N ILE A 71 3.66 5.65 -6.89
CA ILE A 71 4.99 5.49 -6.28
C ILE A 71 5.92 6.57 -6.84
N VAL A 72 6.57 7.31 -5.96
CA VAL A 72 7.52 8.35 -6.33
C VAL A 72 8.86 7.71 -6.71
N MET A 73 9.18 7.77 -8.01
CA MET A 73 10.43 7.27 -8.58
C MET A 73 11.35 8.45 -8.92
N ASN A 74 11.97 9.04 -7.90
CA ASN A 74 12.86 10.19 -8.04
C ASN A 74 14.16 9.94 -7.27
N HIS A 75 15.30 10.23 -7.87
CA HIS A 75 16.63 10.06 -7.28
C HIS A 75 16.86 10.82 -5.96
N GLN A 76 16.02 11.80 -5.68
CA GLN A 76 16.03 12.51 -4.39
C GLN A 76 15.54 11.64 -3.25
N PHE A 77 14.66 10.67 -3.54
CA PHE A 77 14.03 9.78 -2.56
C PHE A 77 14.47 8.34 -2.82
N GLU A 78 15.29 7.82 -1.93
CA GLU A 78 15.86 6.47 -2.02
C GLU A 78 15.55 5.67 -0.75
N SER A 79 15.41 4.36 -0.89
CA SER A 79 15.21 3.46 0.26
C SER A 79 16.41 3.37 1.20
N SER A 80 17.57 3.87 0.79
CA SER A 80 18.80 3.90 1.61
C SER A 80 18.75 4.94 2.73
N LYS A 81 17.81 5.88 2.69
CA LYS A 81 17.72 7.00 3.64
C LYS A 81 16.30 7.17 4.17
N ASP A 82 16.19 7.84 5.30
CA ASP A 82 14.90 8.34 5.75
C ASP A 82 14.37 9.40 4.76
N THR A 83 13.09 9.30 4.44
CA THR A 83 12.42 10.31 3.62
C THR A 83 12.45 11.66 4.34
N ASN A 84 13.07 12.66 3.72
CA ASN A 84 12.94 14.03 4.20
C ASN A 84 11.50 14.50 3.98
N VAL A 85 10.74 14.57 5.06
CA VAL A 85 9.30 14.87 5.02
C VAL A 85 9.02 16.24 4.40
N GLN A 86 9.88 17.23 4.64
CA GLN A 86 9.69 18.58 4.09
C GLN A 86 9.86 18.57 2.57
N ASP A 87 10.88 17.89 2.07
CA ASP A 87 11.10 17.76 0.62
C ASP A 87 9.98 16.95 -0.03
N ALA A 88 9.49 15.91 0.65
CA ALA A 88 8.36 15.10 0.18
C ALA A 88 7.06 15.92 0.08
N LEU A 89 6.77 16.77 1.06
CA LEU A 89 5.62 17.68 1.02
C LEU A 89 5.73 18.68 -0.13
N VAL A 90 6.89 19.29 -0.33
CA VAL A 90 7.13 20.22 -1.45
C VAL A 90 6.95 19.51 -2.79
N TYR A 91 7.45 18.28 -2.92
CA TYR A 91 7.27 17.47 -4.12
C TYR A 91 5.79 17.20 -4.38
N ALA A 92 5.06 16.73 -3.38
CA ALA A 92 3.65 16.39 -3.45
C ALA A 92 2.76 17.62 -3.77
N MET A 93 3.06 18.79 -3.22
CA MET A 93 2.40 20.05 -3.60
C MET A 93 2.55 20.35 -5.09
N ASN A 94 3.72 20.11 -5.67
CA ASN A 94 3.97 20.37 -7.08
C ASN A 94 3.29 19.38 -8.02
N THR A 95 3.05 18.16 -7.57
CA THR A 95 2.37 17.09 -8.34
C THR A 95 0.85 17.09 -8.14
N GLY A 96 0.37 17.83 -7.14
CA GLY A 96 -1.05 17.92 -6.80
C GLY A 96 -1.58 16.67 -6.09
N ALA A 97 -0.75 16.02 -5.27
CA ALA A 97 -1.18 14.97 -4.38
C ALA A 97 -1.85 15.56 -3.11
N ASP A 98 -2.80 14.83 -2.55
CA ASP A 98 -3.49 15.21 -1.31
C ASP A 98 -2.77 14.68 -0.07
N TYR A 99 -2.09 13.54 -0.23
CA TYR A 99 -1.40 12.86 0.86
C TYR A 99 -0.05 12.31 0.42
N ILE A 100 0.90 12.29 1.35
CA ILE A 100 2.15 11.55 1.23
C ILE A 100 2.14 10.36 2.17
N ILE A 101 2.68 9.22 1.69
CA ILE A 101 2.89 8.00 2.46
C ILE A 101 4.39 7.72 2.46
N TYR A 102 4.97 7.57 3.64
CA TYR A 102 6.37 7.24 3.82
C TYR A 102 6.55 6.30 5.01
N GLY A 103 7.68 5.64 5.10
CA GLY A 103 7.86 4.67 6.17
C GLY A 103 9.22 3.98 6.14
N ALA A 104 9.33 2.94 6.95
CA ALA A 104 10.54 2.15 7.04
C ALA A 104 10.22 0.67 7.29
N VAL A 105 11.05 -0.20 6.77
CA VAL A 105 11.12 -1.57 7.23
C VAL A 105 11.94 -1.57 8.53
N THR A 106 11.26 -1.75 9.66
CA THR A 106 11.87 -1.59 10.99
C THR A 106 12.66 -2.81 11.42
N LYS A 107 12.29 -3.99 10.90
CA LYS A 107 12.99 -5.26 11.15
C LYS A 107 12.97 -6.11 9.90
N TRP A 108 14.06 -6.78 9.67
CA TRP A 108 14.20 -7.76 8.61
C TRP A 108 15.19 -8.82 9.06
N VAL A 109 14.70 -9.95 9.53
CA VAL A 109 15.52 -11.08 9.90
C VAL A 109 15.41 -12.12 8.81
N ASN A 110 16.51 -12.31 8.13
CA ASN A 110 16.68 -13.28 7.08
C ASN A 110 17.77 -14.27 7.52
N LYS A 111 17.39 -15.35 8.15
CA LYS A 111 18.35 -16.40 8.51
C LYS A 111 18.19 -17.62 7.59
N PRO A 112 19.02 -17.74 6.56
CA PRO A 112 18.91 -18.81 5.57
C PRO A 112 19.45 -20.16 6.07
N THR A 113 19.59 -20.38 7.36
CA THR A 113 20.20 -21.62 7.84
C THR A 113 19.15 -22.70 8.12
N MET A 114 19.32 -23.85 7.45
CA MET A 114 18.52 -25.07 7.68
C MET A 114 18.59 -25.61 9.13
N LEU A 115 19.43 -25.03 9.97
CA LEU A 115 19.78 -25.53 11.30
C LEU A 115 19.20 -24.68 12.45
N THR A 116 18.61 -23.53 12.18
CA THR A 116 18.04 -22.70 13.24
C THR A 116 16.51 -22.74 13.22
N SER A 117 15.92 -22.94 14.40
CA SER A 117 14.47 -22.85 14.62
C SER A 117 13.93 -21.41 14.54
N GLU A 118 14.77 -20.44 14.16
CA GLU A 118 14.38 -19.03 14.09
C GLU A 118 13.56 -18.76 12.83
N GLN A 119 12.42 -18.15 13.02
CA GLN A 119 11.48 -17.77 11.97
C GLN A 119 11.94 -16.49 11.27
N ASP A 120 11.65 -16.36 9.97
CA ASP A 120 11.78 -15.08 9.28
C ASP A 120 10.86 -14.07 9.96
N PHE A 121 11.35 -12.85 10.11
CA PHE A 121 10.64 -11.80 10.80
C PHE A 121 10.76 -10.49 10.03
N ALA A 122 9.65 -9.79 9.89
CA ALA A 122 9.65 -8.46 9.29
C ALA A 122 8.80 -7.49 10.12
N GLY A 123 9.20 -6.23 10.14
CA GLY A 123 8.43 -5.12 10.70
C GLY A 123 8.31 -4.00 9.67
N LEU A 124 7.15 -3.38 9.61
CA LEU A 124 6.84 -2.26 8.74
C LEU A 124 6.19 -1.15 9.54
N SER A 125 6.74 0.05 9.42
CA SER A 125 6.16 1.28 9.98
C SER A 125 5.81 2.23 8.85
N ILE A 126 4.59 2.78 8.85
CA ILE A 126 4.17 3.79 7.88
C ILE A 126 3.56 5.00 8.55
N PHE A 127 3.67 6.13 7.86
CA PHE A 127 3.04 7.40 8.19
C PHE A 127 2.32 7.93 6.94
N VAL A 128 1.10 8.42 7.13
CA VAL A 128 0.36 9.16 6.11
C VAL A 128 0.19 10.59 6.60
N ARG A 129 0.55 11.54 5.75
CA ARG A 129 0.49 12.96 6.09
C ARG A 129 -0.31 13.72 5.03
N SER A 130 -1.19 14.60 5.47
CA SER A 130 -1.89 15.53 4.59
C SER A 130 -0.91 16.54 4.01
N VAL A 131 -0.99 16.78 2.71
CA VAL A 131 -0.17 17.79 2.02
C VAL A 131 -0.66 19.19 2.37
N GLU A 132 -1.98 19.39 2.52
CA GLU A 132 -2.60 20.67 2.83
C GLU A 132 -2.22 21.16 4.24
N SER A 133 -2.43 20.31 5.27
CA SER A 133 -2.19 20.71 6.67
C SER A 133 -0.77 20.41 7.15
N GLY A 134 -0.05 19.53 6.50
CA GLY A 134 1.23 19.02 6.96
C GLY A 134 1.14 18.09 8.17
N GLU A 135 -0.07 17.70 8.61
CA GLU A 135 -0.26 16.87 9.79
C GLU A 135 -0.26 15.37 9.46
N VAL A 136 0.18 14.54 10.40
CA VAL A 136 0.08 13.09 10.30
C VAL A 136 -1.36 12.68 10.56
N VAL A 137 -2.04 12.14 9.54
CA VAL A 137 -3.42 11.68 9.63
C VAL A 137 -3.54 10.20 9.97
N PHE A 138 -2.47 9.45 9.72
CA PHE A 138 -2.38 8.04 10.08
C PHE A 138 -0.93 7.64 10.37
N SER A 139 -0.74 6.80 11.37
CA SER A 139 0.53 6.13 11.62
C SER A 139 0.31 4.75 12.20
N SER A 140 1.08 3.78 11.76
CA SER A 140 1.01 2.43 12.28
C SER A 140 2.34 1.70 12.13
N GLU A 141 2.58 0.80 13.06
CA GLU A 141 3.64 -0.21 12.97
C GLU A 141 3.02 -1.58 13.13
N ILE A 142 3.44 -2.50 12.28
CA ILE A 142 3.07 -3.92 12.35
C ILE A 142 4.31 -4.79 12.22
N GLN A 143 4.23 -5.99 12.77
CA GLN A 143 5.30 -6.97 12.74
C GLN A 143 4.68 -8.34 12.48
N ALA A 144 5.33 -9.14 11.63
CA ALA A 144 4.91 -10.50 11.35
C ALA A 144 6.08 -11.47 11.34
N HIS A 145 5.78 -12.70 11.72
CA HIS A 145 6.69 -13.84 11.61
C HIS A 145 6.32 -14.64 10.36
N GLY A 146 7.32 -14.98 9.56
CA GLY A 146 7.13 -15.89 8.43
C GLY A 146 6.75 -17.28 8.93
N ILE A 147 5.70 -17.85 8.34
CA ILE A 147 5.33 -19.24 8.61
C ILE A 147 6.32 -20.11 7.86
N ARG A 148 7.13 -20.90 8.58
CA ARG A 148 7.87 -22.01 7.95
C ARG A 148 6.87 -23.11 7.61
N TYR A 149 6.58 -23.27 6.34
CA TYR A 149 6.01 -24.52 5.89
C TYR A 149 7.12 -25.60 5.99
N SER A 150 7.08 -26.38 7.05
CA SER A 150 7.79 -27.65 7.07
C SER A 150 7.05 -28.61 6.14
N SER A 151 7.37 -28.59 4.85
CA SER A 151 6.95 -29.68 3.98
C SER A 151 7.69 -30.93 4.42
N HIS A 152 7.00 -31.89 4.98
CA HIS A 152 7.48 -33.25 5.20
C HIS A 152 7.59 -33.97 3.83
N GLY A 153 8.34 -33.39 2.88
CA GLY A 153 8.53 -33.89 1.54
C GLY A 153 10.02 -33.96 1.20
N SER A 154 10.48 -35.18 1.03
CA SER A 154 11.84 -35.55 0.67
C SER A 154 12.28 -34.94 -0.66
N GLY A 155 13.14 -33.90 -0.64
CA GLY A 155 13.83 -33.43 -1.83
C GLY A 155 14.50 -32.08 -1.64
N ILE A 156 15.83 -32.07 -1.74
CA ILE A 156 16.67 -30.85 -1.58
C ILE A 156 16.31 -29.75 -2.60
N SER A 157 15.70 -30.08 -3.74
CA SER A 157 15.31 -29.14 -4.79
C SER A 157 14.05 -28.32 -4.48
N GLN A 158 13.17 -28.80 -3.60
CA GLN A 158 11.97 -28.07 -3.16
C GLN A 158 12.30 -26.97 -2.14
N PHE A 159 13.34 -27.14 -1.34
CA PHE A 159 13.70 -26.18 -0.31
C PHE A 159 14.03 -24.77 -0.83
N GLY A 160 14.63 -24.65 -2.02
CA GLY A 160 14.97 -23.35 -2.59
C GLY A 160 13.78 -22.56 -3.10
N LEU A 161 12.78 -23.23 -3.65
CA LEU A 161 11.57 -22.60 -4.20
C LEU A 161 10.60 -22.21 -3.08
N ASP A 162 10.42 -23.06 -2.08
CA ASP A 162 9.56 -22.79 -0.92
C ASP A 162 10.11 -21.63 -0.06
N TYR A 163 11.41 -21.47 0.00
CA TYR A 163 12.07 -20.39 0.74
C TYR A 163 11.88 -19.03 0.07
N ALA A 164 11.98 -18.97 -1.25
CA ALA A 164 11.71 -17.75 -2.02
C ALA A 164 10.21 -17.39 -1.99
N GLY A 165 9.33 -18.38 -2.06
CA GLY A 165 7.88 -18.22 -1.98
C GLY A 165 7.43 -17.70 -0.61
N ALA A 166 7.96 -18.24 0.48
CA ALA A 166 7.61 -17.79 1.84
C ALA A 166 7.99 -16.34 2.10
N ARG A 167 9.10 -15.85 1.53
CA ARG A 167 9.53 -14.45 1.66
C ARG A 167 8.66 -13.47 0.89
N VAL A 168 8.28 -13.83 -0.32
CA VAL A 168 7.34 -13.04 -1.13
C VAL A 168 6.02 -12.93 -0.38
N ASN A 169 5.55 -14.01 0.21
CA ASN A 169 4.32 -14.04 0.99
C ASN A 169 4.39 -13.14 2.24
N LEU A 170 5.54 -13.08 2.94
CA LEU A 170 5.68 -12.23 4.14
C LEU A 170 5.59 -10.73 3.78
N VAL A 171 6.28 -10.29 2.72
CA VAL A 171 6.21 -8.90 2.23
C VAL A 171 4.79 -8.56 1.81
N GLN A 172 4.14 -9.44 1.05
CA GLN A 172 2.77 -9.23 0.60
C GLN A 172 1.77 -9.23 1.74
N SER A 173 1.85 -10.20 2.66
CA SER A 173 0.93 -10.32 3.80
C SER A 173 1.02 -9.08 4.69
N LEU A 174 2.23 -8.66 5.04
CA LEU A 174 2.42 -7.49 5.89
C LEU A 174 1.94 -6.21 5.19
N SER A 175 2.22 -6.08 3.90
CA SER A 175 1.78 -4.91 3.13
C SER A 175 0.27 -4.86 2.99
N MET A 176 -0.40 -6.01 2.81
CA MET A 176 -1.85 -6.11 2.77
C MET A 176 -2.47 -5.75 4.13
N GLU A 177 -1.98 -6.36 5.23
CA GLU A 177 -2.43 -6.05 6.58
C GLU A 177 -2.29 -4.55 6.91
N MET A 178 -1.17 -3.94 6.49
CA MET A 178 -0.95 -2.51 6.68
C MET A 178 -1.93 -1.67 5.86
N ALA A 179 -2.22 -2.06 4.62
CA ALA A 179 -3.19 -1.38 3.78
C ALA A 179 -4.61 -1.48 4.35
N GLU A 180 -5.03 -2.66 4.81
CA GLU A 180 -6.32 -2.87 5.47
C GLU A 180 -6.45 -2.01 6.73
N LYS A 181 -5.40 -1.96 7.53
CA LYS A 181 -5.36 -1.13 8.75
C LYS A 181 -5.43 0.37 8.42
N PHE A 182 -4.78 0.81 7.35
CA PHE A 182 -4.86 2.18 6.86
C PHE A 182 -6.27 2.52 6.37
N LEU A 183 -6.94 1.61 5.72
CA LEU A 183 -8.30 1.80 5.21
C LEU A 183 -9.38 1.66 6.27
N GLY A 184 -9.03 1.24 7.49
CA GLY A 184 -9.97 1.05 8.60
C GLY A 184 -10.85 -0.18 8.46
N MET A 185 -10.38 -1.18 7.73
CA MET A 185 -11.06 -2.46 7.50
C MET A 185 -10.65 -3.52 8.52
#